data_44a3cc302db1cb9691c0ff099adc9c10
#
_entry.id   44a3cc302db1cb9691c0ff099adc9c10
#
_cell.length_a   1.000
_cell.length_b   1.000
_cell.length_c   1.000
_cell.angle_alpha   90.00
_cell.angle_beta   90.00
_cell.angle_gamma   90.00
#
_symmetry.space_group_name_H-M   'P 1'
#
loop_
_entity.id
_entity.type
_entity.pdbx_description
1 polymer ?
#
loop_
_entity_poly.entity_id
_entity_poly.type
_entity_poly.pdbx_seq_one_letter_code
_entity_poly.pdbx_strand_id
1 'polypeptide(L)'
;RFSETEYDCPEDGVYVSTDFYQRYPDKVKAFVEASRKGWEWAHEHPEETLDIVMKWAERENVHTNRIHQQWMLEQILEIQCKDGEKKPSFQLDAAKLDKLNDLLLRYHRIHNPVDMEKLKGGRP
;
A
#
# COMPACT_ATOMS: atom_id res chain seq x y z
N ARG A 1 -6.73 -16.05 6.60
CA ARG A 1 -6.19 -14.74 6.17
C ARG A 1 -4.70 -14.71 6.46
N PHE A 2 -3.89 -14.07 5.62
CA PHE A 2 -2.44 -13.87 5.88
C PHE A 2 -2.18 -13.06 7.15
N SER A 3 -3.09 -12.14 7.50
CA SER A 3 -3.04 -11.37 8.76
C SER A 3 -3.02 -12.21 10.03
N GLU A 4 -3.42 -13.48 9.96
CA GLU A 4 -3.42 -14.42 11.09
C GLU A 4 -2.18 -15.32 11.11
N THR A 5 -1.22 -15.06 10.23
CA THR A 5 -0.02 -15.89 10.03
C THR A 5 1.26 -15.09 10.24
N GLU A 6 2.42 -15.79 10.17
CA GLU A 6 3.72 -15.14 10.15
C GLU A 6 3.98 -14.30 8.89
N TYR A 7 3.15 -14.45 7.85
CA TYR A 7 3.24 -13.74 6.57
C TYR A 7 2.45 -12.45 6.52
N ASP A 8 1.96 -11.93 7.65
CA ASP A 8 1.35 -10.60 7.74
C ASP A 8 2.42 -9.52 7.61
N CYS A 9 2.72 -9.15 6.38
CA CYS A 9 3.76 -8.20 6.00
C CYS A 9 3.16 -7.10 5.12
N PRO A 10 3.74 -5.89 5.11
CA PRO A 10 3.38 -4.86 4.13
C PRO A 10 3.64 -5.35 2.71
N GLU A 11 2.67 -5.22 1.83
CA GLU A 11 2.78 -5.66 0.44
C GLU A 11 2.91 -4.48 -0.52
N ASP A 12 2.03 -3.50 -0.40
CA ASP A 12 1.94 -2.40 -1.34
C ASP A 12 2.50 -1.10 -0.79
N GLY A 13 3.04 -0.28 -1.69
CA GLY A 13 3.59 1.02 -1.34
C GLY A 13 4.03 1.83 -2.56
N VAL A 14 4.36 3.08 -2.33
CA VAL A 14 4.95 3.94 -3.35
C VAL A 14 6.47 3.79 -3.30
N TYR A 15 7.04 3.25 -4.36
CA TYR A 15 8.48 3.05 -4.50
C TYR A 15 9.03 4.03 -5.53
N VAL A 16 10.17 4.62 -5.21
CA VAL A 16 10.84 5.57 -6.08
C VAL A 16 12.35 5.39 -5.95
N SER A 17 13.10 5.55 -7.05
CA SER A 17 14.56 5.48 -6.99
C SER A 17 15.12 6.65 -6.16
N THR A 18 16.24 6.42 -5.48
CA THR A 18 16.93 7.46 -4.71
C THR A 18 17.28 8.68 -5.57
N ASP A 19 17.76 8.45 -6.80
CA ASP A 19 18.07 9.51 -7.75
C ASP A 19 16.86 10.36 -8.12
N PHE A 20 15.71 9.73 -8.39
CA PHE A 20 14.47 10.46 -8.67
C PHE A 20 13.98 11.25 -7.45
N TYR A 21 14.05 10.65 -6.26
CA TYR A 21 13.68 11.32 -5.02
C TYR A 21 14.55 12.55 -4.75
N GLN A 22 15.87 12.44 -4.96
CA GLN A 22 16.80 13.57 -4.78
C GLN A 22 16.56 14.70 -5.77
N ARG A 23 16.25 14.36 -7.03
CA ARG A 23 16.00 15.39 -8.08
C ARG A 23 14.63 16.04 -7.98
N TYR A 24 13.62 15.30 -7.52
CA TYR A 24 12.22 15.75 -7.58
C TYR A 24 11.44 15.46 -6.29
N PRO A 25 11.95 15.87 -5.12
CA PRO A 25 11.33 15.56 -3.83
C PRO A 25 9.88 16.07 -3.74
N ASP A 26 9.61 17.27 -4.29
CA ASP A 26 8.27 17.86 -4.27
C ASP A 26 7.28 17.08 -5.12
N LYS A 27 7.72 16.50 -6.24
CA LYS A 27 6.85 15.63 -7.06
C LYS A 27 6.49 14.34 -6.33
N VAL A 28 7.47 13.72 -5.66
CA VAL A 28 7.23 12.51 -4.85
C VAL A 28 6.26 12.83 -3.72
N LYS A 29 6.48 13.91 -2.99
CA LYS A 29 5.59 14.35 -1.92
C LYS A 29 4.17 14.62 -2.42
N ALA A 30 4.04 15.34 -3.53
CA ALA A 30 2.74 15.64 -4.12
C ALA A 30 2.00 14.37 -4.57
N PHE A 31 2.71 13.40 -5.16
CA PHE A 31 2.14 12.12 -5.58
C PHE A 31 1.65 11.31 -4.37
N VAL A 32 2.47 11.18 -3.32
CA VAL A 32 2.10 10.45 -2.10
C VAL A 32 0.88 11.10 -1.43
N GLU A 33 0.88 12.43 -1.35
CA GLU A 33 -0.25 13.18 -0.76
C GLU A 33 -1.54 13.03 -1.58
N ALA A 34 -1.45 13.07 -2.90
CA ALA A 34 -2.59 12.84 -3.78
C ALA A 34 -3.12 11.40 -3.65
N SER A 35 -2.23 10.41 -3.58
CA SER A 35 -2.61 9.01 -3.37
C SER A 35 -3.30 8.80 -2.03
N ARG A 36 -2.76 9.40 -0.95
CA ARG A 36 -3.37 9.36 0.38
C ARG A 36 -4.79 9.94 0.37
N LYS A 37 -4.97 11.12 -0.21
CA LYS A 37 -6.29 11.76 -0.34
C LYS A 37 -7.26 10.93 -1.17
N GLY A 38 -6.77 10.28 -2.23
CA GLY A 38 -7.57 9.38 -3.04
C GLY A 38 -8.11 8.19 -2.24
N TRP A 39 -7.28 7.59 -1.40
CA TRP A 39 -7.71 6.49 -0.53
C TRP A 39 -8.62 6.96 0.61
N GLU A 40 -8.36 8.12 1.22
CA GLU A 40 -9.27 8.71 2.21
C GLU A 40 -10.66 8.97 1.62
N TRP A 41 -10.70 9.50 0.39
CA TRP A 41 -11.94 9.69 -0.35
C TRP A 41 -12.63 8.36 -0.66
N ALA A 42 -11.89 7.32 -1.05
CA ALA A 42 -12.45 6.01 -1.32
C ALA A 42 -13.10 5.36 -0.08
N HIS A 43 -12.57 5.62 1.11
CA HIS A 43 -13.19 5.18 2.37
C HIS A 43 -14.53 5.87 2.64
N GLU A 44 -14.65 7.14 2.27
CA GLU A 44 -15.86 7.94 2.46
C GLU A 44 -16.91 7.69 1.35
N HIS A 45 -16.46 7.28 0.15
CA HIS A 45 -17.25 7.16 -1.07
C HIS A 45 -17.02 5.82 -1.80
N PRO A 46 -17.28 4.66 -1.15
CA PRO A 46 -16.94 3.35 -1.75
C PRO A 46 -17.72 3.06 -3.04
N GLU A 47 -18.98 3.46 -3.15
CA GLU A 47 -19.78 3.20 -4.34
C GLU A 47 -19.29 4.02 -5.54
N GLU A 48 -19.02 5.30 -5.36
CA GLU A 48 -18.46 6.16 -6.41
C GLU A 48 -17.06 5.70 -6.81
N THR A 49 -16.26 5.21 -5.85
CA THR A 49 -14.95 4.62 -6.13
C THR A 49 -15.10 3.40 -7.03
N LEU A 50 -16.06 2.53 -6.72
CA LEU A 50 -16.36 1.35 -7.53
C LEU A 50 -16.78 1.73 -8.96
N ASP A 51 -17.61 2.76 -9.12
CA ASP A 51 -18.02 3.27 -10.43
C ASP A 51 -16.82 3.78 -11.25
N ILE A 52 -15.90 4.49 -10.59
CA ILE A 52 -14.66 4.96 -11.24
C ILE A 52 -13.80 3.78 -11.68
N VAL A 53 -13.60 2.78 -10.80
CA VAL A 53 -12.80 1.58 -11.11
C VAL A 53 -13.42 0.81 -12.28
N MET A 54 -14.73 0.59 -12.28
CA MET A 54 -15.42 -0.10 -13.36
C MET A 54 -15.30 0.63 -14.71
N LYS A 55 -15.42 1.96 -14.70
CA LYS A 55 -15.23 2.79 -15.89
C LYS A 55 -13.82 2.66 -16.46
N TRP A 56 -12.80 2.65 -15.60
CA TRP A 56 -11.42 2.45 -16.04
C TRP A 56 -11.17 1.03 -16.54
N ALA A 57 -11.72 0.01 -15.87
CA ALA A 57 -11.61 -1.38 -16.29
C ALA A 57 -12.21 -1.59 -17.70
N GLU A 58 -13.37 -1.00 -17.97
CA GLU A 58 -14.01 -1.04 -19.29
C GLU A 58 -13.15 -0.34 -20.34
N ARG A 59 -12.68 0.86 -20.06
CA ARG A 59 -11.81 1.64 -20.96
C ARG A 59 -10.53 0.90 -21.35
N GLU A 60 -9.89 0.24 -20.38
CA GLU A 60 -8.63 -0.48 -20.58
C GLU A 60 -8.81 -1.96 -20.94
N ASN A 61 -10.05 -2.39 -21.24
CA ASN A 61 -10.42 -3.77 -21.58
C ASN A 61 -9.97 -4.80 -20.52
N VAL A 62 -10.03 -4.45 -19.25
CA VAL A 62 -9.74 -5.37 -18.15
C VAL A 62 -10.95 -6.27 -17.91
N HIS A 63 -10.77 -7.59 -18.05
CA HIS A 63 -11.81 -8.58 -17.77
C HIS A 63 -12.08 -8.67 -16.27
N THR A 64 -13.13 -8.00 -15.83
CA THR A 64 -13.59 -8.03 -14.44
C THR A 64 -15.10 -7.82 -14.38
N ASN A 65 -15.67 -7.86 -13.18
CA ASN A 65 -17.07 -7.54 -12.93
C ASN A 65 -17.23 -6.75 -11.62
N ARG A 66 -18.37 -6.07 -11.49
CA ARG A 66 -18.65 -5.19 -10.36
C ARG A 66 -18.60 -5.91 -9.01
N ILE A 67 -19.13 -7.15 -8.92
CA ILE A 67 -19.15 -7.92 -7.67
C ILE A 67 -17.72 -8.22 -7.20
N HIS A 68 -16.86 -8.63 -8.12
CA HIS A 68 -15.45 -8.89 -7.79
C HIS A 68 -14.73 -7.62 -7.36
N GLN A 69 -14.91 -6.50 -8.10
CA GLN A 69 -14.26 -5.24 -7.75
C GLN A 69 -14.78 -4.64 -6.45
N GLN A 70 -16.06 -4.81 -6.14
CA GLN A 70 -16.63 -4.42 -4.86
C GLN A 70 -15.98 -5.21 -3.71
N TRP A 71 -15.91 -6.54 -3.84
CA TRP A 71 -15.26 -7.37 -2.83
C TRP A 71 -13.78 -7.00 -2.65
N MET A 72 -13.05 -6.75 -3.74
CA MET A 72 -11.64 -6.32 -3.69
C MET A 72 -11.50 -4.97 -2.97
N LEU A 73 -12.34 -4.01 -3.30
CA LEU A 73 -12.34 -2.69 -2.65
C LEU A 73 -12.58 -2.82 -1.14
N GLU A 74 -13.60 -3.59 -0.73
CA GLU A 74 -13.91 -3.85 0.67
C GLU A 74 -12.71 -4.44 1.42
N GLN A 75 -12.01 -5.44 0.83
CA GLN A 75 -10.84 -6.04 1.44
C GLN A 75 -9.67 -5.05 1.58
N ILE A 76 -9.41 -4.24 0.56
CA ILE A 76 -8.34 -3.23 0.60
C ILE A 76 -8.63 -2.16 1.64
N LEU A 77 -9.86 -1.65 1.70
CA LEU A 77 -10.27 -0.65 2.68
C LEU A 77 -10.16 -1.19 4.12
N GLU A 78 -10.53 -2.46 4.34
CA GLU A 78 -10.36 -3.13 5.64
C GLU A 78 -8.89 -3.21 6.06
N ILE A 79 -8.00 -3.61 5.15
CA ILE A 79 -6.55 -3.76 5.42
C ILE A 79 -5.87 -2.43 5.72
N GLN A 80 -6.33 -1.34 5.12
CA GLN A 80 -5.77 0.00 5.33
C GLN A 80 -6.08 0.58 6.71
N CYS A 81 -7.11 0.08 7.39
CA CYS A 81 -7.46 0.50 8.73
C CYS A 81 -6.75 -0.38 9.77
N LYS A 82 -6.22 0.23 10.81
CA LYS A 82 -5.80 -0.53 11.99
C LYS A 82 -7.02 -1.07 12.72
N ASP A 83 -6.82 -2.15 13.46
CA ASP A 83 -7.88 -2.82 14.23
C ASP A 83 -8.72 -1.82 15.04
N GLY A 84 -10.01 -1.69 14.67
CA GLY A 84 -10.97 -0.81 15.32
C GLY A 84 -10.89 0.68 14.95
N GLU A 85 -9.97 1.10 14.10
CA GLU A 85 -9.90 2.46 13.58
C GLU A 85 -10.80 2.63 12.35
N LYS A 86 -11.44 3.81 12.25
CA LYS A 86 -12.26 4.17 11.09
C LYS A 86 -11.48 4.90 9.99
N LYS A 87 -10.22 5.26 10.27
CA LYS A 87 -9.38 6.00 9.32
C LYS A 87 -8.21 5.15 8.85
N PRO A 88 -7.88 5.20 7.55
CA PRO A 88 -6.77 4.45 7.03
C PRO A 88 -5.43 4.95 7.61
N SER A 89 -4.56 4.00 7.91
CA SER A 89 -3.17 4.29 8.28
C SER A 89 -2.26 3.98 7.10
N PHE A 90 -1.54 5.01 6.64
CA PHE A 90 -0.55 4.88 5.55
C PHE A 90 0.89 4.84 6.06
N GLN A 91 1.07 4.57 7.35
CA GLN A 91 2.39 4.47 7.96
C GLN A 91 2.86 3.02 7.98
N LEU A 92 4.12 2.82 7.59
CA LEU A 92 4.78 1.53 7.74
C LEU A 92 4.97 1.22 9.22
N ASP A 93 4.46 0.07 9.65
CA ASP A 93 4.68 -0.45 10.99
C ASP A 93 6.11 -1.02 11.09
N ALA A 94 6.90 -0.47 12.01
CA ALA A 94 8.28 -0.89 12.22
C ALA A 94 8.38 -2.37 12.61
N ALA A 95 7.47 -2.86 13.46
CA ALA A 95 7.48 -4.26 13.90
C ALA A 95 7.14 -5.21 12.73
N LYS A 96 6.23 -4.82 11.83
CA LYS A 96 5.94 -5.61 10.62
C LYS A 96 7.11 -5.62 9.64
N LEU A 97 7.84 -4.51 9.52
CA LEU A 97 9.05 -4.44 8.68
C LEU A 97 10.19 -5.29 9.25
N ASP A 98 10.42 -5.25 10.56
CA ASP A 98 11.43 -6.08 11.21
C ASP A 98 11.10 -7.57 11.03
N LYS A 99 9.83 -7.94 11.21
CA LYS A 99 9.35 -9.31 10.97
C LYS A 99 9.56 -9.75 9.53
N LEU A 100 9.27 -8.86 8.54
CA LEU A 100 9.51 -9.14 7.13
C LEU A 100 11.02 -9.38 6.87
N ASN A 101 11.88 -8.55 7.46
CA ASN A 101 13.32 -8.68 7.33
C ASN A 101 13.80 -10.06 7.86
N ASP A 102 13.32 -10.47 9.04
CA ASP A 102 13.62 -11.78 9.62
C ASP A 102 13.13 -12.94 8.76
N LEU A 103 11.92 -12.83 8.18
CA LEU A 103 11.39 -13.83 7.26
C LEU A 103 12.26 -13.96 6.00
N LEU A 104 12.62 -12.84 5.38
CA LEU A 104 13.44 -12.84 4.16
C LEU A 104 14.83 -13.44 4.40
N LEU A 105 15.45 -13.16 5.55
CA LEU A 105 16.71 -13.79 5.97
C LEU A 105 16.54 -15.28 6.22
N ARG A 106 15.52 -15.69 6.97
CA ARG A 106 15.22 -17.09 7.29
C ARG A 106 15.02 -17.95 6.06
N TYR A 107 14.31 -17.42 5.06
CA TYR A 107 14.06 -18.12 3.80
C TYR A 107 15.14 -17.87 2.73
N HIS A 108 16.29 -17.31 3.10
CA HIS A 108 17.42 -17.02 2.21
C HIS A 108 17.04 -16.20 0.95
N ARG A 109 16.05 -15.30 1.09
CA ARG A 109 15.65 -14.37 0.04
C ARG A 109 16.56 -13.16 -0.04
N ILE A 110 17.16 -12.81 1.09
CA ILE A 110 18.22 -11.81 1.23
C ILE A 110 19.39 -12.41 2.03
N HIS A 111 20.59 -11.91 1.80
CA HIS A 111 21.81 -12.39 2.50
C HIS A 111 22.20 -11.48 3.67
N ASN A 112 21.81 -10.21 3.61
CA ASN A 112 22.08 -9.24 4.66
C ASN A 112 20.77 -8.56 5.07
N PRO A 113 20.65 -8.15 6.34
CA PRO A 113 19.47 -7.41 6.79
C PRO A 113 19.33 -6.10 6.00
N VAL A 114 18.09 -5.77 5.67
CA VAL A 114 17.75 -4.49 5.03
C VAL A 114 17.76 -3.40 6.09
N ASP A 115 18.39 -2.27 5.78
CA ASP A 115 18.34 -1.07 6.62
C ASP A 115 16.94 -0.44 6.50
N MET A 116 16.13 -0.67 7.53
CA MET A 116 14.73 -0.24 7.57
C MET A 116 14.56 1.28 7.62
N GLU A 117 15.54 2.02 8.13
CA GLU A 117 15.47 3.48 8.14
C GLU A 117 15.68 4.06 6.73
N LYS A 118 16.53 3.43 5.92
CA LYS A 118 16.67 3.78 4.50
C LYS A 118 15.42 3.43 3.69
N LEU A 119 14.72 2.34 4.05
CA LEU A 119 13.51 1.92 3.37
C LEU A 119 12.32 2.88 3.64
N LYS A 120 12.23 3.45 4.83
CA LYS A 120 11.16 4.37 5.22
C LYS A 120 11.22 5.76 4.52
N GLY A 121 11.85 5.82 3.36
CA GLY A 121 11.96 7.05 2.57
C GLY A 121 12.96 8.02 3.18
N GLY A 122 14.21 7.62 3.08
CA GLY A 122 15.38 8.35 3.50
C GLY A 122 15.15 9.80 3.92
N ARG A 123 15.10 10.01 5.20
CA ARG A 123 15.53 11.33 5.67
C ARG A 123 17.05 11.37 5.44
N PRO A 124 17.53 12.38 4.73
CA PRO A 124 18.95 12.58 4.59
C PRO A 124 19.61 12.69 5.95
#